data_65a2c1defaec526b9e7fee23858efd7f
#
_entry.id   65a2c1defaec526b9e7fee23858efd7f
#
_cell.length_a   1.000
_cell.length_b   1.000
_cell.length_c   1.000
_cell.angle_alpha   90.00
_cell.angle_beta   90.00
_cell.angle_gamma   90.00
#
_symmetry.space_group_name_H-M   'P 1'
#
loop_
_entity.id
_entity.type
_entity.pdbx_description
1 polymer ?
#
loop_
_entity_poly.entity_id
_entity_poly.type
_entity_poly.pdbx_seq_one_letter_code
_entity_poly.pdbx_strand_id
1 'polypeptide(L)'
;MGETSKIRVNFDTLKANYPTYRTLPPPLQKFMDGLNSISPGNTPCCVQISHALNKAGQIIPSNSFRRPNSKIESNYYILAVDELEQYLSGLCGRGEEIKRDSSGKARSTGEMKQHLNDRQGILLFRSAGAGHHTELWDKTHIGQDGKAVSGGGAVMNESNIFGQPRVLFWEVIQEQAGLTPVPSWLRGWWKVDDGNIYYYYFSGQHVVTYTKVQPKNVTAPPVKQPLNEGAVTVSQNLTQIIIDWNPADGGATKETFTCLPAAIESMSGVSNRYGPLKATKMK
;
A
#
# COMPACT_ATOMS: atom_id res chain seq x y z
N MET A 1 -19.95 5.17 -6.59
CA MET A 1 -19.19 5.01 -5.33
C MET A 1 -17.78 4.71 -5.73
N GLY A 2 -16.81 5.61 -5.45
CA GLY A 2 -15.42 5.38 -5.81
C GLY A 2 -14.86 4.20 -5.03
N GLU A 3 -14.09 3.36 -5.69
CA GLU A 3 -13.34 2.30 -5.02
C GLU A 3 -12.52 2.90 -3.88
N THR A 4 -12.71 2.36 -2.69
CA THR A 4 -11.95 2.74 -1.50
C THR A 4 -10.49 2.37 -1.73
N SER A 5 -9.65 3.35 -1.54
CA SER A 5 -8.21 3.28 -1.67
C SER A 5 -7.61 2.24 -0.74
N LYS A 6 -7.02 1.21 -1.28
CA LYS A 6 -6.52 0.07 -0.51
C LYS A 6 -5.01 -0.07 -0.67
N ILE A 7 -4.30 -0.08 0.45
CA ILE A 7 -2.86 -0.35 0.50
C ILE A 7 -2.66 -1.86 0.53
N ARG A 8 -1.85 -2.38 -0.39
CA ARG A 8 -1.62 -3.82 -0.54
C ARG A 8 -0.28 -4.21 0.07
N VAL A 9 -0.30 -4.42 1.38
CA VAL A 9 0.83 -4.96 2.15
C VAL A 9 0.29 -5.94 3.19
N ASN A 10 1.14 -6.79 3.72
CA ASN A 10 0.75 -7.61 4.88
C ASN A 10 0.62 -6.72 6.12
N PHE A 11 -0.60 -6.62 6.68
CA PHE A 11 -0.85 -5.76 7.83
C PHE A 11 -0.11 -6.22 9.09
N ASP A 12 0.04 -7.53 9.29
CA ASP A 12 0.78 -8.05 10.45
C ASP A 12 2.25 -7.68 10.36
N THR A 13 2.84 -7.72 9.14
CA THR A 13 4.20 -7.23 8.90
C THR A 13 4.29 -5.71 9.12
N LEU A 14 3.31 -4.95 8.64
CA LEU A 14 3.24 -3.50 8.87
C LEU A 14 3.20 -3.20 10.38
N LYS A 15 2.31 -3.84 11.11
CA LYS A 15 2.14 -3.68 12.57
C LYS A 15 3.38 -4.12 13.35
N ALA A 16 3.96 -5.28 13.02
CA ALA A 16 5.17 -5.79 13.68
C ALA A 16 6.38 -4.86 13.50
N ASN A 17 6.41 -4.09 12.43
CA ASN A 17 7.47 -3.11 12.12
C ASN A 17 7.06 -1.67 12.39
N TYR A 18 5.95 -1.43 13.08
CA TYR A 18 5.52 -0.09 13.49
C TYR A 18 6.11 0.25 14.87
N PRO A 19 7.24 0.99 14.92
CA PRO A 19 7.96 1.21 16.16
C PRO A 19 7.30 2.31 16.99
N THR A 20 7.49 2.26 18.31
CA THR A 20 7.34 3.45 19.15
C THR A 20 8.52 4.40 18.92
N TYR A 21 8.43 5.63 19.43
CA TYR A 21 9.61 6.52 19.40
C TYR A 21 10.82 5.88 20.10
N ARG A 22 10.61 5.19 21.20
CA ARG A 22 11.69 4.55 21.98
C ARG A 22 12.25 3.28 21.35
N THR A 23 11.51 2.66 20.44
CA THR A 23 11.90 1.43 19.76
C THR A 23 12.27 1.67 18.29
N LEU A 24 12.39 2.94 17.87
CA LEU A 24 12.97 3.28 16.57
C LEU A 24 14.36 2.66 16.43
N PRO A 25 14.70 2.12 15.26
CA PRO A 25 16.07 1.70 14.98
C PRO A 25 17.07 2.83 15.27
N PRO A 26 18.29 2.53 15.79
CA PRO A 26 19.24 3.54 16.22
C PRO A 26 19.53 4.65 15.21
N PRO A 27 19.69 4.39 13.88
CA PRO A 27 19.87 5.45 12.90
C PRO A 27 18.68 6.40 12.79
N LEU A 28 17.45 5.86 12.89
CA LEU A 28 16.21 6.66 12.88
C LEU A 28 16.05 7.45 14.16
N GLN A 29 16.37 6.85 15.30
CA GLN A 29 16.35 7.53 16.59
C GLN A 29 17.29 8.73 16.58
N LYS A 30 18.55 8.53 16.17
CA LYS A 30 19.55 9.60 16.05
C LYS A 30 19.09 10.71 15.10
N PHE A 31 18.48 10.35 13.98
CA PHE A 31 17.95 11.32 13.03
C PHE A 31 16.82 12.17 13.66
N MET A 32 15.88 11.51 14.37
CA MET A 32 14.77 12.20 15.03
C MET A 32 15.25 13.09 16.19
N ASP A 33 16.22 12.63 16.96
CA ASP A 33 16.83 13.44 18.01
C ASP A 33 17.50 14.70 17.45
N GLY A 34 18.19 14.56 16.31
CA GLY A 34 18.76 15.69 15.57
C GLY A 34 17.69 16.68 15.07
N LEU A 35 16.58 16.20 14.52
CA LEU A 35 15.48 17.06 14.09
C LEU A 35 14.83 17.80 15.28
N ASN A 36 14.61 17.12 16.39
CA ASN A 36 14.00 17.71 17.58
C ASN A 36 14.89 18.77 18.24
N SER A 37 16.22 18.66 18.11
CA SER A 37 17.16 19.68 18.60
C SER A 37 17.06 21.00 17.81
N ILE A 38 16.69 20.93 16.51
CA ILE A 38 16.58 22.09 15.63
C ILE A 38 15.15 22.68 15.66
N SER A 39 14.16 21.82 15.71
CA SER A 39 12.74 22.18 15.69
C SER A 39 11.97 21.34 16.71
N PRO A 40 11.89 21.76 17.96
CA PRO A 40 11.17 21.05 19.01
C PRO A 40 9.69 20.86 18.65
N GLY A 41 9.15 19.69 18.92
CA GLY A 41 7.74 19.34 18.65
C GLY A 41 7.49 18.61 17.33
N ASN A 42 8.54 18.25 16.58
CA ASN A 42 8.39 17.30 15.46
C ASN A 42 7.89 15.95 15.99
N THR A 43 6.81 15.47 15.40
CA THR A 43 6.27 14.16 15.72
C THR A 43 6.86 13.11 14.78
N PRO A 44 7.34 11.97 15.27
CA PRO A 44 7.94 10.94 14.44
C PRO A 44 6.90 10.08 13.71
N CYS A 45 5.62 10.35 13.84
CA CYS A 45 4.54 9.50 13.33
C CYS A 45 4.70 9.13 11.85
N CYS A 46 5.10 10.09 11.00
CA CYS A 46 5.33 9.80 9.57
C CYS A 46 6.57 8.94 9.36
N VAL A 47 7.63 9.11 10.15
CA VAL A 47 8.83 8.28 10.10
C VAL A 47 8.51 6.84 10.54
N GLN A 48 7.70 6.69 11.57
CA GLN A 48 7.23 5.39 12.08
C GLN A 48 6.40 4.65 11.01
N ILE A 49 5.42 5.33 10.39
CA ILE A 49 4.63 4.76 9.27
C ILE A 49 5.53 4.46 8.06
N SER A 50 6.44 5.36 7.70
CA SER A 50 7.38 5.13 6.59
C SER A 50 8.27 3.91 6.85
N HIS A 51 8.73 3.74 8.10
CA HIS A 51 9.51 2.57 8.49
C HIS A 51 8.71 1.28 8.31
N ALA A 52 7.50 1.25 8.84
CA ALA A 52 6.60 0.10 8.73
C ALA A 52 6.28 -0.23 7.27
N LEU A 53 5.98 0.76 6.43
CA LEU A 53 5.72 0.58 5.00
C LEU A 53 6.94 0.03 4.26
N ASN A 54 8.13 0.61 4.47
CA ASN A 54 9.38 0.11 3.88
C ASN A 54 9.64 -1.35 4.26
N LYS A 55 9.43 -1.72 5.52
CA LYS A 55 9.60 -3.09 6.02
C LYS A 55 8.53 -4.05 5.52
N ALA A 56 7.33 -3.57 5.26
CA ALA A 56 6.25 -4.35 4.65
C ALA A 56 6.37 -4.45 3.11
N GLY A 57 7.44 -3.94 2.52
CA GLY A 57 7.70 -4.02 1.07
C GLY A 57 7.14 -2.85 0.26
N GLN A 58 6.41 -1.92 0.87
CA GLN A 58 5.97 -0.69 0.24
C GLN A 58 7.07 0.37 0.36
N ILE A 59 8.03 0.33 -0.55
CA ILE A 59 9.22 1.20 -0.52
C ILE A 59 8.84 2.65 -0.77
N ILE A 60 9.20 3.52 0.18
CA ILE A 60 9.04 4.98 0.05
C ILE A 60 10.02 5.51 -1.01
N PRO A 61 9.55 6.27 -2.01
CA PRO A 61 10.41 6.82 -3.05
C PRO A 61 11.28 7.99 -2.53
N SER A 62 12.19 8.47 -3.36
CA SER A 62 13.06 9.62 -3.02
C SER A 62 12.31 10.93 -2.81
N ASN A 63 11.06 11.00 -3.26
CA ASN A 63 10.19 12.16 -3.03
C ASN A 63 8.75 11.69 -2.79
N SER A 64 7.97 12.53 -2.12
CA SER A 64 6.55 12.28 -1.84
C SER A 64 5.61 13.15 -2.65
N PHE A 65 6.02 13.90 -3.61
CA PHE A 65 5.33 14.76 -4.58
C PHE A 65 5.89 16.17 -4.72
N ARG A 66 6.25 16.85 -3.63
CA ARG A 66 6.65 18.26 -3.69
C ARG A 66 8.09 18.49 -3.25
N ARG A 67 8.58 17.67 -2.35
CA ARG A 67 9.94 17.79 -1.79
C ARG A 67 10.60 16.43 -1.65
N PRO A 68 11.94 16.37 -1.66
CA PRO A 68 12.66 15.14 -1.41
C PRO A 68 12.35 14.57 -0.02
N ASN A 69 12.18 13.27 0.07
CA ASN A 69 12.11 12.56 1.34
C ASN A 69 13.50 12.40 1.94
N SER A 70 13.58 12.32 3.26
CA SER A 70 14.86 12.10 3.93
C SER A 70 15.38 10.70 3.72
N LYS A 71 16.61 10.57 3.25
CA LYS A 71 17.30 9.29 3.12
C LYS A 71 18.07 9.00 4.41
N ILE A 72 17.77 7.86 5.02
CA ILE A 72 18.44 7.36 6.21
C ILE A 72 18.88 5.94 5.88
N GLU A 73 20.19 5.72 5.85
CA GLU A 73 20.80 4.50 5.29
C GLU A 73 20.35 4.25 3.84
N SER A 74 19.71 3.12 3.57
CA SER A 74 19.25 2.72 2.23
C SER A 74 17.81 3.13 1.92
N ASN A 75 17.05 3.64 2.90
CA ASN A 75 15.62 3.90 2.76
C ASN A 75 15.29 5.39 2.82
N TYR A 76 14.18 5.76 2.20
CA TYR A 76 13.61 7.11 2.30
C TYR A 76 12.47 7.14 3.30
N TYR A 77 12.28 8.29 3.94
CA TYR A 77 11.27 8.52 4.98
C TYR A 77 10.54 9.83 4.75
N ILE A 78 9.22 9.80 4.86
CA ILE A 78 8.36 10.96 4.82
C ILE A 78 8.36 11.60 6.22
N LEU A 79 8.47 12.92 6.28
CA LEU A 79 8.61 13.65 7.56
C LEU A 79 7.35 14.43 7.95
N ALA A 80 6.44 14.68 7.01
CA ALA A 80 5.26 15.50 7.25
C ALA A 80 3.98 14.75 6.92
N VAL A 81 2.94 14.97 7.73
CA VAL A 81 1.62 14.35 7.55
C VAL A 81 0.99 14.73 6.21
N ASP A 82 1.17 15.98 5.76
CA ASP A 82 0.67 16.43 4.45
C ASP A 82 1.34 15.70 3.28
N GLU A 83 2.63 15.42 3.38
CA GLU A 83 3.37 14.64 2.38
C GLU A 83 2.97 13.15 2.42
N LEU A 84 2.67 12.63 3.60
CA LEU A 84 2.16 11.26 3.73
C LEU A 84 0.76 11.14 3.11
N GLU A 85 -0.12 12.11 3.33
CA GLU A 85 -1.44 12.14 2.66
C GLU A 85 -1.29 12.15 1.13
N GLN A 86 -0.39 12.98 0.61
CA GLN A 86 -0.12 13.04 -0.83
C GLN A 86 0.45 11.73 -1.37
N TYR A 87 1.39 11.12 -0.65
CA TYR A 87 1.97 9.84 -1.01
C TYR A 87 0.91 8.73 -1.06
N LEU A 88 0.13 8.57 0.00
CA LEU A 88 -0.92 7.56 0.07
C LEU A 88 -2.01 7.80 -0.98
N SER A 89 -2.38 9.07 -1.20
CA SER A 89 -3.36 9.43 -2.24
C SER A 89 -2.87 9.14 -3.66
N GLY A 90 -1.58 9.30 -3.91
CA GLY A 90 -0.97 8.95 -5.19
C GLY A 90 -0.80 7.44 -5.38
N LEU A 91 -0.58 6.70 -4.29
CA LEU A 91 -0.37 5.26 -4.31
C LEU A 91 -1.68 4.50 -4.58
N CYS A 92 -2.75 4.86 -3.89
CA CYS A 92 -3.98 4.09 -3.86
C CYS A 92 -5.27 4.95 -3.88
N GLY A 93 -5.14 6.22 -4.27
CA GLY A 93 -6.25 7.16 -4.34
C GLY A 93 -6.56 7.85 -3.02
N ARG A 94 -7.54 8.75 -3.04
CA ARG A 94 -7.90 9.57 -1.89
C ARG A 94 -8.40 8.72 -0.73
N GLY A 95 -7.88 8.97 0.48
CA GLY A 95 -8.36 8.33 1.69
C GLY A 95 -9.85 8.56 1.95
N GLU A 96 -10.48 7.58 2.55
CA GLU A 96 -11.88 7.66 2.97
C GLU A 96 -12.03 8.67 4.11
N GLU A 97 -12.92 9.65 3.94
CA GLU A 97 -13.27 10.61 4.99
C GLU A 97 -14.24 9.95 5.97
N ILE A 98 -13.76 9.59 7.17
CA ILE A 98 -14.60 8.88 8.15
C ILE A 98 -15.32 9.79 9.14
N LYS A 99 -14.97 11.07 9.21
CA LYS A 99 -15.59 12.03 10.12
C LYS A 99 -17.05 12.34 9.76
N ARG A 100 -17.42 12.13 8.51
CA ARG A 100 -18.78 12.34 8.00
C ARG A 100 -19.33 11.09 7.33
N ASP A 101 -20.64 10.91 7.44
CA ASP A 101 -21.33 9.87 6.68
C ASP A 101 -21.61 10.33 5.23
N SER A 102 -22.25 9.47 4.45
CA SER A 102 -22.62 9.75 3.05
C SER A 102 -23.64 10.89 2.90
N SER A 103 -24.36 11.26 3.97
CA SER A 103 -25.27 12.42 4.01
C SER A 103 -24.56 13.71 4.42
N GLY A 104 -23.29 13.65 4.80
CA GLY A 104 -22.49 14.77 5.31
C GLY A 104 -22.64 15.03 6.81
N LYS A 105 -23.45 14.22 7.53
CA LYS A 105 -23.60 14.32 8.98
C LYS A 105 -22.31 13.90 9.68
N ALA A 106 -21.90 14.66 10.70
CA ALA A 106 -20.72 14.32 11.49
C ALA A 106 -20.95 13.06 12.34
N ARG A 107 -19.98 12.15 12.32
CA ARG A 107 -19.93 10.99 13.21
C ARG A 107 -19.26 11.34 14.52
N SER A 108 -19.80 10.81 15.61
CA SER A 108 -19.12 10.74 16.91
C SER A 108 -17.90 9.80 16.83
N THR A 109 -17.02 9.86 17.84
CA THR A 109 -15.89 8.91 17.95
C THR A 109 -16.35 7.46 17.96
N GLY A 110 -17.45 7.14 18.67
CA GLY A 110 -18.01 5.79 18.69
C GLY A 110 -18.50 5.33 17.32
N GLU A 111 -19.23 6.19 16.57
CA GLU A 111 -19.70 5.89 15.21
C GLU A 111 -18.54 5.73 14.21
N MET A 112 -17.46 6.52 14.34
CA MET A 112 -16.26 6.34 13.53
C MET A 112 -15.58 5.00 13.80
N LYS A 113 -15.43 4.63 15.06
CA LYS A 113 -14.85 3.32 15.45
C LYS A 113 -15.71 2.16 14.97
N GLN A 114 -17.03 2.27 15.10
CA GLN A 114 -17.95 1.26 14.56
C GLN A 114 -17.85 1.14 13.03
N HIS A 115 -17.70 2.25 12.33
CA HIS A 115 -17.51 2.27 10.88
C HIS A 115 -16.19 1.61 10.43
N LEU A 116 -15.18 1.66 11.29
CA LEU A 116 -13.85 1.04 11.07
C LEU A 116 -13.76 -0.38 11.65
N ASN A 117 -14.81 -0.88 12.30
CA ASN A 117 -14.76 -2.22 12.91
C ASN A 117 -14.41 -3.29 11.89
N ASP A 118 -13.57 -4.24 12.29
CA ASP A 118 -13.02 -5.33 11.46
C ASP A 118 -12.14 -4.90 10.28
N ARG A 119 -11.88 -3.60 10.12
CA ARG A 119 -10.98 -3.06 9.10
C ARG A 119 -9.61 -2.78 9.68
N GLN A 120 -8.57 -2.84 8.86
CA GLN A 120 -7.19 -2.55 9.22
C GLN A 120 -6.61 -1.52 8.25
N GLY A 121 -5.80 -0.58 8.74
CA GLY A 121 -5.28 0.45 7.84
C GLY A 121 -4.48 1.55 8.50
N ILE A 122 -4.28 2.63 7.73
CA ILE A 122 -3.59 3.84 8.16
C ILE A 122 -4.61 4.95 8.33
N LEU A 123 -4.65 5.52 9.52
CA LEU A 123 -5.41 6.72 9.85
C LEU A 123 -4.52 7.96 9.74
N LEU A 124 -5.10 9.03 9.24
CA LEU A 124 -4.48 10.34 9.18
C LEU A 124 -5.44 11.39 9.71
N PHE A 125 -4.96 12.15 10.65
CA PHE A 125 -5.73 13.17 11.37
C PHE A 125 -5.26 14.55 10.97
N ARG A 126 -6.19 15.43 10.66
CA ARG A 126 -5.92 16.82 10.28
C ARG A 126 -6.57 17.80 11.23
N SER A 127 -5.81 18.80 11.65
CA SER A 127 -6.33 20.04 12.21
C SER A 127 -6.91 20.94 11.11
N ALA A 128 -7.41 22.12 11.46
CA ALA A 128 -8.11 23.00 10.51
C ALA A 128 -7.28 23.45 9.29
N GLY A 129 -5.96 23.40 9.33
CA GLY A 129 -5.12 23.89 8.23
C GLY A 129 -3.92 23.03 7.88
N ALA A 130 -3.62 22.00 8.68
CA ALA A 130 -2.40 21.19 8.52
C ALA A 130 -2.62 19.75 8.94
N GLY A 131 -1.74 18.87 8.48
CA GLY A 131 -1.62 17.52 9.01
C GLY A 131 -1.26 17.55 10.50
N HIS A 132 -1.91 16.72 11.29
CA HIS A 132 -1.74 16.71 12.74
C HIS A 132 -1.02 15.44 13.22
N HIS A 133 -1.51 14.26 12.81
CA HIS A 133 -1.01 12.97 13.27
C HIS A 133 -1.35 11.85 12.29
N THR A 134 -0.67 10.72 12.39
CA THR A 134 -0.98 9.48 11.67
C THR A 134 -0.77 8.27 12.57
N GLU A 135 -1.61 7.24 12.41
CA GLU A 135 -1.60 6.03 13.21
C GLU A 135 -2.00 4.80 12.39
N LEU A 136 -1.64 3.62 12.88
CA LEU A 136 -2.27 2.39 12.43
C LEU A 136 -3.61 2.18 13.14
N TRP A 137 -4.58 1.64 12.41
CA TRP A 137 -5.84 1.13 12.92
C TRP A 137 -5.87 -0.38 12.80
N ASP A 138 -6.12 -1.09 13.89
CA ASP A 138 -6.20 -2.54 13.94
C ASP A 138 -7.58 -2.98 14.44
N LYS A 139 -8.53 -3.06 13.52
CA LYS A 139 -9.90 -3.54 13.72
C LYS A 139 -10.72 -2.77 14.76
N THR A 140 -10.20 -2.60 15.96
CA THR A 140 -10.95 -2.03 17.10
C THR A 140 -10.20 -0.91 17.81
N HIS A 141 -8.90 -0.73 17.54
CA HIS A 141 -8.05 0.20 18.27
C HIS A 141 -6.93 0.80 17.41
N ILE A 142 -6.36 1.88 17.89
CA ILE A 142 -5.21 2.56 17.27
C ILE A 142 -3.89 2.09 17.86
N GLY A 143 -2.83 2.19 17.06
CA GLY A 143 -1.45 1.97 17.50
C GLY A 143 -1.21 0.58 18.09
N GLN A 144 -0.38 0.52 19.10
CA GLN A 144 -0.13 -0.68 19.88
C GLN A 144 -0.99 -0.65 21.14
N ASP A 145 -1.80 -1.68 21.36
CA ASP A 145 -2.64 -1.88 22.53
C ASP A 145 -3.61 -0.71 22.84
N GLY A 146 -4.18 -0.10 21.82
CA GLY A 146 -5.14 0.99 21.97
C GLY A 146 -4.53 2.34 22.35
N LYS A 147 -3.21 2.44 22.36
CA LYS A 147 -2.48 3.69 22.63
C LYS A 147 -1.84 4.20 21.35
N ALA A 148 -2.05 5.47 21.06
CA ALA A 148 -1.35 6.12 19.96
C ALA A 148 0.16 6.05 20.18
N VAL A 149 0.89 5.64 19.15
CA VAL A 149 2.34 5.52 19.17
C VAL A 149 2.95 6.88 18.83
N SER A 150 2.82 7.86 19.74
CA SER A 150 3.40 9.18 19.50
C SER A 150 4.85 9.26 19.94
N GLY A 151 5.61 10.14 19.27
CA GLY A 151 6.91 10.56 19.73
C GLY A 151 6.84 11.74 20.69
N GLY A 152 7.80 11.88 21.56
CA GLY A 152 8.05 13.13 22.27
C GLY A 152 7.22 13.38 23.54
N GLY A 153 6.67 12.38 24.19
CA GLY A 153 6.21 12.46 25.58
C GLY A 153 4.74 12.77 25.82
N ALA A 154 3.96 13.16 24.84
CA ALA A 154 2.52 13.24 24.98
C ALA A 154 1.87 12.02 24.33
N VAL A 155 1.38 11.09 25.14
CA VAL A 155 0.49 10.03 24.65
C VAL A 155 -0.79 10.73 24.20
N MET A 156 -1.00 10.83 22.88
CA MET A 156 -2.26 11.32 22.35
C MET A 156 -3.34 10.28 22.69
N ASN A 157 -4.33 10.68 23.45
CA ASN A 157 -5.45 9.78 23.69
C ASN A 157 -6.36 9.71 22.45
N GLU A 158 -7.05 8.60 22.31
CA GLU A 158 -7.93 8.32 21.19
C GLU A 158 -8.98 9.41 20.97
N SER A 159 -9.54 9.97 22.05
CA SER A 159 -10.54 11.03 21.97
C SER A 159 -9.98 12.31 21.32
N ASN A 160 -8.74 12.67 21.61
CA ASN A 160 -8.11 13.87 21.04
C ASN A 160 -7.86 13.72 19.55
N ILE A 161 -7.39 12.55 19.10
CA ILE A 161 -7.10 12.34 17.69
C ILE A 161 -8.37 12.17 16.85
N PHE A 162 -9.36 11.40 17.30
CA PHE A 162 -10.66 11.31 16.63
C PHE A 162 -11.49 12.61 16.74
N GLY A 163 -11.16 13.47 17.69
CA GLY A 163 -11.72 14.83 17.80
C GLY A 163 -11.30 15.78 16.70
N GLN A 164 -10.26 15.48 15.93
CA GLN A 164 -9.78 16.35 14.86
C GLN A 164 -10.86 16.64 13.81
N PRO A 165 -10.84 17.83 13.17
CA PRO A 165 -11.84 18.22 12.17
C PRO A 165 -11.97 17.27 11.00
N ARG A 166 -10.89 16.59 10.61
CA ARG A 166 -10.86 15.65 9.49
C ARG A 166 -10.06 14.42 9.82
N VAL A 167 -10.65 13.26 9.55
CA VAL A 167 -10.02 11.94 9.74
C VAL A 167 -10.13 11.14 8.46
N LEU A 168 -8.99 10.76 7.92
CA LEU A 168 -8.87 9.99 6.68
C LEU A 168 -8.41 8.57 7.00
N PHE A 169 -8.91 7.62 6.23
CA PHE A 169 -8.56 6.22 6.36
C PHE A 169 -8.15 5.61 5.01
N TRP A 170 -7.03 4.93 4.99
CA TRP A 170 -6.60 4.06 3.90
C TRP A 170 -6.59 2.64 4.41
N GLU A 171 -7.49 1.81 3.89
CA GLU A 171 -7.56 0.42 4.26
C GLU A 171 -6.34 -0.34 3.75
N VAL A 172 -5.74 -1.14 4.62
CA VAL A 172 -4.70 -2.10 4.24
C VAL A 172 -5.39 -3.43 3.99
N ILE A 173 -5.31 -3.91 2.76
CA ILE A 173 -5.74 -5.27 2.45
C ILE A 173 -4.62 -6.20 2.88
N GLN A 174 -4.95 -7.13 3.76
CA GLN A 174 -3.99 -8.15 4.17
C GLN A 174 -3.56 -8.97 2.95
N GLU A 175 -2.33 -8.78 2.49
CA GLU A 175 -1.69 -9.76 1.62
C GLU A 175 -1.43 -11.01 2.45
N GLN A 176 -1.72 -12.17 1.89
CA GLN A 176 -1.50 -13.44 2.61
C GLN A 176 -0.04 -13.53 3.06
N ALA A 177 0.16 -13.74 4.35
CA ALA A 177 1.48 -13.94 4.92
C ALA A 177 2.19 -15.10 4.20
N GLY A 178 3.40 -14.87 3.74
CA GLY A 178 4.21 -15.88 3.06
C GLY A 178 4.29 -15.76 1.54
N LEU A 179 3.69 -14.74 0.93
CA LEU A 179 3.88 -14.53 -0.52
C LEU A 179 5.28 -13.99 -0.81
N THR A 180 5.96 -14.63 -1.73
CA THR A 180 7.21 -14.12 -2.28
C THR A 180 6.94 -12.81 -3.01
N PRO A 181 7.69 -11.72 -2.73
CA PRO A 181 7.46 -10.43 -3.38
C PRO A 181 7.50 -10.54 -4.89
N VAL A 182 6.61 -9.78 -5.57
CA VAL A 182 6.61 -9.70 -7.04
C VAL A 182 7.95 -9.10 -7.50
N PRO A 183 8.80 -9.88 -8.19
CA PRO A 183 10.14 -9.43 -8.55
C PRO A 183 10.09 -8.29 -9.57
N SER A 184 11.10 -7.43 -9.55
CA SER A 184 11.16 -6.25 -10.43
C SER A 184 11.12 -6.60 -11.91
N TRP A 185 11.71 -7.76 -12.29
CA TRP A 185 11.69 -8.21 -13.68
C TRP A 185 10.28 -8.57 -14.18
N LEU A 186 9.34 -8.98 -13.31
CA LEU A 186 7.96 -9.30 -13.67
C LEU A 186 7.12 -8.03 -13.87
N ARG A 187 7.42 -6.94 -13.16
CA ARG A 187 6.63 -5.70 -13.19
C ARG A 187 6.58 -5.08 -14.58
N GLY A 188 5.43 -4.47 -14.90
CA GLY A 188 5.20 -3.81 -16.19
C GLY A 188 4.32 -4.62 -17.13
N TRP A 189 4.35 -4.26 -18.43
CA TRP A 189 3.50 -4.82 -19.44
C TRP A 189 4.07 -6.09 -20.06
N TRP A 190 3.16 -7.05 -20.27
CA TRP A 190 3.42 -8.33 -20.93
C TRP A 190 2.35 -8.59 -22.00
N LYS A 191 2.77 -8.98 -23.18
CA LYS A 191 1.89 -9.51 -24.22
C LYS A 191 1.67 -10.99 -23.94
N VAL A 192 0.43 -11.42 -23.78
CA VAL A 192 0.05 -12.81 -23.52
C VAL A 192 -0.76 -13.34 -24.68
N ASP A 193 -0.45 -14.53 -25.13
CA ASP A 193 -1.04 -15.22 -26.26
C ASP A 193 -1.53 -16.61 -25.80
N ASP A 194 -2.84 -16.85 -25.94
CA ASP A 194 -3.53 -18.12 -25.75
C ASP A 194 -4.26 -18.56 -27.05
N GLY A 195 -3.86 -17.98 -28.21
CA GLY A 195 -4.61 -17.99 -29.44
C GLY A 195 -5.34 -16.66 -29.67
N ASN A 196 -5.52 -15.85 -28.62
CA ASN A 196 -5.89 -14.44 -28.66
C ASN A 196 -4.83 -13.63 -27.96
N ILE A 197 -4.77 -12.34 -28.27
CA ILE A 197 -3.77 -11.44 -27.69
C ILE A 197 -4.39 -10.64 -26.56
N TYR A 198 -3.72 -10.68 -25.41
CA TYR A 198 -4.00 -9.88 -24.21
C TYR A 198 -2.76 -9.13 -23.79
N TYR A 199 -2.94 -8.07 -23.02
CA TYR A 199 -1.86 -7.27 -22.44
C TYR A 199 -2.04 -7.24 -20.94
N TYR A 200 -1.12 -7.88 -20.23
CA TYR A 200 -1.12 -7.95 -18.77
C TYR A 200 -0.20 -6.88 -18.19
N TYR A 201 -0.65 -6.21 -17.16
CA TYR A 201 0.19 -5.29 -16.41
C TYR A 201 0.37 -5.83 -14.99
N PHE A 202 1.59 -6.25 -14.67
CA PHE A 202 1.95 -6.66 -13.32
C PHE A 202 2.35 -5.43 -12.51
N SER A 203 1.56 -5.09 -11.51
CA SER A 203 1.93 -4.12 -10.49
C SER A 203 2.97 -4.73 -9.54
N GLY A 204 3.64 -3.92 -8.73
CA GLY A 204 4.51 -4.45 -7.67
C GLY A 204 3.78 -5.07 -6.48
N GLN A 205 2.44 -5.19 -6.54
CA GLN A 205 1.57 -5.42 -5.39
C GLN A 205 0.77 -6.74 -5.46
N HIS A 206 1.32 -7.80 -6.04
CA HIS A 206 0.61 -9.08 -6.23
C HIS A 206 -0.71 -8.97 -7.01
N VAL A 207 -0.81 -7.97 -7.85
CA VAL A 207 -1.95 -7.75 -8.73
C VAL A 207 -1.48 -7.68 -10.17
N VAL A 208 -2.23 -8.33 -11.02
CA VAL A 208 -2.14 -8.20 -12.48
C VAL A 208 -3.49 -7.70 -13.00
N THR A 209 -3.45 -6.79 -13.94
CA THR A 209 -4.62 -6.37 -14.70
C THR A 209 -4.45 -6.73 -16.15
N TYR A 210 -5.53 -6.95 -16.90
CA TYR A 210 -5.41 -7.17 -18.33
C TYR A 210 -6.30 -6.27 -19.17
N THR A 211 -5.91 -6.06 -20.41
CA THR A 211 -6.67 -5.41 -21.47
C THR A 211 -6.49 -6.14 -22.80
N LYS A 212 -7.47 -6.02 -23.69
CA LYS A 212 -7.35 -6.46 -25.10
C LYS A 212 -6.77 -5.38 -26.02
N VAL A 213 -6.62 -4.16 -25.50
CA VAL A 213 -6.08 -3.02 -26.25
C VAL A 213 -4.59 -2.90 -25.97
N GLN A 214 -3.80 -2.86 -27.02
CA GLN A 214 -2.34 -2.67 -26.90
C GLN A 214 -2.02 -1.33 -26.22
N PRO A 215 -1.21 -1.34 -25.14
CA PRO A 215 -0.81 -0.11 -24.47
C PRO A 215 0.03 0.76 -25.40
N LYS A 216 -0.34 2.05 -25.50
CA LYS A 216 0.44 3.04 -26.28
C LYS A 216 1.73 3.45 -25.57
N ASN A 217 1.77 3.33 -24.26
CA ASN A 217 2.93 3.61 -23.43
C ASN A 217 3.18 2.44 -22.48
N VAL A 218 4.25 1.70 -22.70
CA VAL A 218 4.62 0.51 -21.93
C VAL A 218 5.32 0.82 -20.60
N THR A 219 5.70 2.06 -20.37
CA THR A 219 6.31 2.49 -19.11
C THR A 219 5.29 3.01 -18.10
N ALA A 220 4.05 3.27 -18.54
CA ALA A 220 2.97 3.76 -17.69
C ALA A 220 2.03 2.62 -17.29
N PRO A 221 1.46 2.65 -16.06
CA PRO A 221 0.38 1.75 -15.69
C PRO A 221 -0.87 2.01 -16.57
N PRO A 222 -1.81 1.05 -16.62
CA PRO A 222 -3.04 1.23 -17.38
C PRO A 222 -3.84 2.44 -16.88
N VAL A 223 -4.25 3.29 -17.80
CA VAL A 223 -5.11 4.44 -17.51
C VAL A 223 -6.55 3.98 -17.54
N LYS A 224 -7.21 3.97 -16.38
CA LYS A 224 -8.65 3.78 -16.13
C LYS A 224 -9.46 3.06 -17.21
N GLN A 225 -9.69 1.77 -17.01
CA GLN A 225 -10.94 1.08 -17.34
C GLN A 225 -11.18 0.03 -16.25
N PRO A 226 -12.38 -0.50 -16.05
CA PRO A 226 -12.57 -1.67 -15.21
C PRO A 226 -11.84 -2.84 -15.85
N LEU A 227 -10.56 -2.90 -15.57
CA LEU A 227 -9.70 -4.01 -15.96
C LEU A 227 -10.04 -5.14 -15.00
N ASN A 228 -10.24 -6.32 -15.51
CA ASN A 228 -10.31 -7.49 -14.65
C ASN A 228 -8.96 -7.61 -13.92
N GLU A 229 -9.02 -7.76 -12.62
CA GLU A 229 -7.86 -7.91 -11.78
C GLU A 229 -7.68 -9.37 -11.38
N GLY A 230 -6.43 -9.84 -11.40
CA GLY A 230 -6.03 -11.14 -10.90
C GLY A 230 -5.07 -11.00 -9.73
N ALA A 231 -5.17 -11.94 -8.78
CA ALA A 231 -4.20 -12.06 -7.70
C ALA A 231 -2.97 -12.84 -8.20
N VAL A 232 -1.78 -12.33 -7.91
CA VAL A 232 -0.50 -12.92 -8.34
C VAL A 232 0.20 -13.56 -7.16
N THR A 233 0.51 -14.84 -7.26
CA THR A 233 1.37 -15.56 -6.34
C THR A 233 2.67 -15.95 -7.06
N VAL A 234 3.81 -15.69 -6.44
CA VAL A 234 5.14 -16.04 -6.95
C VAL A 234 5.74 -17.11 -6.06
N SER A 235 6.28 -18.19 -6.64
CA SER A 235 6.96 -19.22 -5.87
C SER A 235 8.25 -18.71 -5.22
N GLN A 236 8.64 -19.28 -4.08
CA GLN A 236 9.83 -18.85 -3.33
C GLN A 236 11.12 -18.89 -4.16
N ASN A 237 11.23 -19.84 -5.09
CA ASN A 237 12.37 -19.97 -6.00
C ASN A 237 12.25 -19.11 -7.26
N LEU A 238 11.21 -18.28 -7.36
CA LEU A 238 10.93 -17.36 -8.47
C LEU A 238 10.77 -18.06 -9.85
N THR A 239 10.50 -19.36 -9.88
CA THR A 239 10.36 -20.11 -11.14
C THR A 239 8.93 -20.27 -11.59
N GLN A 240 7.96 -19.97 -10.74
CA GLN A 240 6.54 -20.11 -11.04
C GLN A 240 5.76 -18.88 -10.61
N ILE A 241 4.84 -18.45 -11.48
CA ILE A 241 3.88 -17.37 -11.23
C ILE A 241 2.50 -17.96 -11.42
N ILE A 242 1.65 -17.79 -10.42
CA ILE A 242 0.26 -18.21 -10.46
C ILE A 242 -0.61 -16.96 -10.45
N ILE A 243 -1.57 -16.89 -11.37
CA ILE A 243 -2.58 -15.83 -11.43
C ILE A 243 -3.94 -16.46 -11.19
N ASP A 244 -4.62 -15.99 -10.14
CA ASP A 244 -6.01 -16.31 -9.88
C ASP A 244 -6.86 -15.11 -10.33
N TRP A 245 -7.58 -15.26 -11.45
CA TRP A 245 -8.46 -14.22 -11.98
C TRP A 245 -9.77 -14.15 -11.20
N ASN A 246 -10.21 -12.95 -10.89
CA ASN A 246 -11.43 -12.73 -10.11
C ASN A 246 -12.65 -13.28 -10.84
N PRO A 247 -13.54 -14.04 -10.18
CA PRO A 247 -14.62 -14.79 -10.81
C PRO A 247 -15.82 -13.94 -11.28
N ALA A 248 -15.67 -12.63 -11.48
CA ALA A 248 -16.75 -11.76 -11.99
C ALA A 248 -17.40 -12.27 -13.28
N ASP A 249 -16.73 -13.18 -14.01
CA ASP A 249 -17.20 -13.76 -15.28
C ASP A 249 -17.61 -15.25 -15.17
N GLY A 250 -18.02 -15.71 -14.00
CA GLY A 250 -18.67 -17.03 -13.87
C GLY A 250 -17.75 -18.24 -13.76
N GLY A 251 -16.49 -18.08 -13.38
CA GLY A 251 -15.60 -19.20 -13.05
C GLY A 251 -14.19 -18.74 -12.76
N ALA A 252 -13.59 -19.25 -11.69
CA ALA A 252 -12.21 -18.97 -11.34
C ALA A 252 -11.27 -19.47 -12.45
N THR A 253 -10.70 -18.57 -13.23
CA THR A 253 -9.63 -18.90 -14.18
C THR A 253 -8.31 -18.80 -13.45
N LYS A 254 -7.55 -19.89 -13.49
CA LYS A 254 -6.20 -19.97 -12.90
C LYS A 254 -5.20 -20.16 -14.01
N GLU A 255 -4.17 -19.33 -14.02
CA GLU A 255 -3.07 -19.39 -14.95
C GLU A 255 -1.77 -19.62 -14.19
N THR A 256 -0.94 -20.51 -14.71
CA THR A 256 0.35 -20.82 -14.12
C THR A 256 1.43 -20.65 -15.18
N PHE A 257 2.34 -19.69 -14.95
CA PHE A 257 3.48 -19.47 -15.79
C PHE A 257 4.74 -20.07 -15.15
N THR A 258 5.54 -20.71 -15.97
CA THR A 258 6.89 -21.14 -15.60
C THR A 258 7.88 -20.18 -16.23
N CYS A 259 8.81 -19.66 -15.44
CA CYS A 259 9.83 -18.73 -15.87
C CYS A 259 11.21 -19.26 -15.45
N LEU A 260 12.19 -19.07 -16.31
CA LEU A 260 13.59 -19.31 -15.99
C LEU A 260 14.21 -17.95 -15.62
N PRO A 261 14.79 -17.79 -14.42
CA PRO A 261 15.31 -16.50 -13.96
C PRO A 261 16.32 -15.82 -14.90
N ALA A 262 16.97 -16.62 -15.76
CA ALA A 262 17.93 -16.11 -16.75
C ALA A 262 17.31 -15.58 -18.05
N ALA A 263 15.99 -15.77 -18.30
CA ALA A 263 15.31 -15.39 -19.54
C ALA A 263 14.09 -14.52 -19.26
N ILE A 264 14.33 -13.34 -18.72
CA ILE A 264 13.33 -12.41 -18.14
C ILE A 264 12.40 -11.77 -19.19
N GLU A 265 12.48 -12.16 -20.45
CA GLU A 265 11.70 -11.55 -21.52
C GLU A 265 10.53 -12.41 -22.02
N SER A 266 10.47 -13.66 -21.62
CA SER A 266 9.38 -14.57 -21.99
C SER A 266 9.08 -15.60 -20.92
N MET A 267 7.82 -15.99 -20.84
CA MET A 267 7.32 -17.06 -19.96
C MET A 267 6.40 -17.96 -20.76
N SER A 268 6.40 -19.24 -20.45
CA SER A 268 5.40 -20.20 -20.94
C SER A 268 4.49 -20.58 -19.78
N GLY A 269 3.23 -20.80 -20.07
CA GLY A 269 2.27 -21.13 -19.03
C GLY A 269 1.10 -21.96 -19.53
N VAL A 270 0.18 -22.22 -18.63
CA VAL A 270 -1.06 -22.92 -18.92
C VAL A 270 -2.21 -22.25 -18.14
N SER A 271 -3.32 -22.03 -18.80
CA SER A 271 -4.60 -21.68 -18.20
C SER A 271 -5.43 -22.95 -17.99
N ASN A 272 -6.04 -23.09 -16.83
CA ASN A 272 -7.00 -24.18 -16.58
C ASN A 272 -8.25 -24.09 -17.47
N ARG A 273 -8.48 -22.96 -18.13
CA ARG A 273 -9.66 -22.70 -18.98
C ARG A 273 -9.31 -22.56 -20.47
N TYR A 274 -8.17 -21.98 -20.79
CA TYR A 274 -7.82 -21.58 -22.16
C TYR A 274 -6.66 -22.39 -22.75
N GLY A 275 -6.00 -23.23 -21.98
CA GLY A 275 -4.90 -24.06 -22.44
C GLY A 275 -3.53 -23.37 -22.40
N PRO A 276 -2.61 -23.67 -23.34
CA PRO A 276 -1.26 -23.14 -23.32
C PRO A 276 -1.20 -21.62 -23.46
N LEU A 277 -0.28 -21.01 -22.73
CA LEU A 277 -0.04 -19.56 -22.73
C LEU A 277 1.42 -19.25 -23.05
N LYS A 278 1.64 -18.18 -23.77
CA LYS A 278 2.96 -17.60 -23.97
C LYS A 278 2.93 -16.12 -23.62
N ALA A 279 3.79 -15.69 -22.71
CA ALA A 279 3.91 -14.29 -22.33
C ALA A 279 5.28 -13.74 -22.76
N THR A 280 5.29 -12.51 -23.30
CA THR A 280 6.50 -11.80 -23.71
C THR A 280 6.48 -10.40 -23.13
N LYS A 281 7.58 -9.99 -22.49
CA LYS A 281 7.69 -8.66 -21.88
C LYS A 281 7.74 -7.59 -22.96
N MET A 282 6.95 -6.55 -22.77
CA MET A 282 6.96 -5.38 -23.64
C MET A 282 8.05 -4.40 -23.17
N LYS A 283 8.74 -3.79 -24.15
CA LYS A 283 9.83 -2.82 -23.93
C LYS A 283 9.43 -1.46 -24.42
#